data_540c9d855f156d68f547ecac8ec12e65
#
_entry.id   540c9d855f156d68f547ecac8ec12e65
#
_cell.length_a   1.000
_cell.length_b   1.000
_cell.length_c   1.000
_cell.angle_alpha   90.00
_cell.angle_beta   90.00
_cell.angle_gamma   90.00
#
_symmetry.space_group_name_H-M   'P 1'
#
loop_
_entity.id
_entity.type
_entity.pdbx_description
1 polymer ?
#
loop_
_entity_poly.entity_id
_entity_poly.type
_entity_poly.pdbx_seq_one_letter_code
_entity_poly.pdbx_strand_id
1 'polypeptide(L)'
;FPSEISGGMQKRVAIARAIVMNPKYLFCDEPNSGLDPKTAILIDDLIKEITEEYNITTVINTHDMNSVMQIGEKIIFLKDGLLEWEGTKNEIFKTDNQAVTDFVYSSDLFKKVRQMYIQEQN
;
A
#
# COMPACT_ATOMS: atom_id res chain seq x y z
N PHE A 1 -0.44 8.53 -28.73
CA PHE A 1 0.53 9.51 -28.20
C PHE A 1 0.67 9.33 -26.70
N PRO A 2 1.89 9.49 -26.15
CA PRO A 2 2.07 9.36 -24.69
C PRO A 2 1.18 10.28 -23.87
N SER A 3 0.84 11.45 -24.38
CA SER A 3 -0.03 12.41 -23.71
C SER A 3 -1.50 11.94 -23.63
N GLU A 4 -1.88 10.97 -24.43
CA GLU A 4 -3.23 10.41 -24.44
C GLU A 4 -3.37 9.18 -23.56
N ILE A 5 -2.25 8.66 -23.05
CA ILE A 5 -2.22 7.51 -22.17
C ILE A 5 -2.58 7.96 -20.75
N SER A 6 -3.63 7.36 -20.14
CA SER A 6 -4.01 7.69 -18.78
C SER A 6 -2.90 7.35 -17.78
N GLY A 7 -2.95 7.99 -16.60
CA GLY A 7 -2.01 7.69 -15.51
C GLY A 7 -2.00 6.20 -15.14
N GLY A 8 -3.19 5.57 -15.11
CA GLY A 8 -3.31 4.14 -14.84
C GLY A 8 -2.65 3.28 -15.91
N MET A 9 -2.80 3.64 -17.20
CA MET A 9 -2.14 2.93 -18.29
C MET A 9 -0.62 3.08 -18.20
N GLN A 10 -0.13 4.26 -17.88
CA GLN A 10 1.30 4.49 -17.71
C GLN A 10 1.87 3.61 -16.59
N LYS A 11 1.16 3.49 -15.46
CA LYS A 11 1.56 2.64 -14.36
C LYS A 11 1.59 1.16 -14.77
N ARG A 12 0.58 0.69 -15.50
CA ARG A 12 0.52 -0.68 -16.01
C ARG A 12 1.69 -0.98 -16.93
N VAL A 13 2.03 -0.07 -17.83
CA VAL A 13 3.15 -0.24 -18.75
C VAL A 13 4.46 -0.33 -17.97
N ALA A 14 4.65 0.52 -16.96
CA ALA A 14 5.84 0.49 -16.12
C ALA A 14 5.99 -0.85 -15.39
N ILE A 15 4.91 -1.37 -14.83
CA ILE A 15 4.89 -2.66 -14.14
C ILE A 15 5.20 -3.80 -15.13
N ALA A 16 4.58 -3.77 -16.32
CA ALA A 16 4.83 -4.78 -17.35
C ALA A 16 6.29 -4.81 -17.76
N ARG A 17 6.92 -3.64 -17.94
CA ARG A 17 8.34 -3.54 -18.29
C ARG A 17 9.22 -4.14 -17.21
N ALA A 18 8.90 -3.87 -15.95
CA ALA A 18 9.66 -4.41 -14.83
C ALA A 18 9.60 -5.94 -14.80
N ILE A 19 8.44 -6.53 -15.10
CA ILE A 19 8.22 -7.97 -15.07
C ILE A 19 8.92 -8.70 -16.21
N VAL A 20 9.03 -8.08 -17.37
CA VAL A 20 9.73 -8.67 -18.54
C VAL A 20 11.15 -9.09 -18.18
N MET A 21 11.77 -8.41 -17.22
CA MET A 21 13.13 -8.74 -16.75
C MET A 21 13.17 -9.92 -15.80
N ASN A 22 12.03 -10.56 -15.51
CA ASN A 22 11.89 -11.71 -14.62
C ASN A 22 12.56 -11.47 -13.25
N PRO A 23 12.17 -10.42 -12.52
CA PRO A 23 12.81 -10.03 -11.27
C PRO A 23 12.43 -10.96 -10.12
N LYS A 24 13.31 -11.06 -9.11
CA LYS A 24 12.97 -11.67 -7.82
C LYS A 24 12.34 -10.66 -6.88
N TYR A 25 12.66 -9.38 -7.07
CA TYR A 25 12.22 -8.27 -6.24
C TYR A 25 11.64 -7.19 -7.12
N LEU A 26 10.48 -6.68 -6.72
CA LEU A 26 9.84 -5.55 -7.38
C LEU A 26 9.70 -4.42 -6.37
N PHE A 27 10.18 -3.24 -6.75
CA PHE A 27 10.07 -2.05 -5.90
C PHE A 27 9.13 -1.06 -6.56
N CYS A 28 8.07 -0.68 -5.85
CA CYS A 28 7.07 0.28 -6.32
C CYS A 28 7.06 1.48 -5.39
N ASP A 29 7.32 2.67 -5.93
CA ASP A 29 7.29 3.92 -5.18
C ASP A 29 6.02 4.69 -5.55
N GLU A 30 5.10 4.81 -4.59
CA GLU A 30 3.82 5.49 -4.76
C GLU A 30 3.09 5.05 -6.05
N PRO A 31 2.85 3.73 -6.24
CA PRO A 31 2.39 3.21 -7.54
C PRO A 31 1.02 3.73 -7.97
N ASN A 32 0.18 4.14 -7.03
CA ASN A 32 -1.16 4.66 -7.33
C ASN A 32 -1.29 6.17 -7.11
N SER A 33 -0.17 6.87 -6.94
CA SER A 33 -0.17 8.33 -6.76
C SER A 33 -0.75 9.05 -7.98
N GLY A 34 -1.61 10.04 -7.73
CA GLY A 34 -2.22 10.83 -8.79
C GLY A 34 -3.34 10.16 -9.57
N LEU A 35 -3.75 8.97 -9.15
CA LEU A 35 -4.85 8.23 -9.77
C LEU A 35 -6.15 8.43 -8.99
N ASP A 36 -7.28 8.34 -9.70
CA ASP A 36 -8.57 8.32 -9.02
C ASP A 36 -8.72 7.03 -8.20
N PRO A 37 -9.59 7.01 -7.17
CA PRO A 37 -9.72 5.85 -6.28
C PRO A 37 -9.98 4.53 -6.98
N LYS A 38 -10.82 4.53 -8.01
CA LYS A 38 -11.17 3.31 -8.75
C LYS A 38 -9.95 2.76 -9.50
N THR A 39 -9.20 3.62 -10.17
CA THR A 39 -8.00 3.21 -10.90
C THR A 39 -6.89 2.80 -9.94
N ALA A 40 -6.77 3.49 -8.80
CA ALA A 40 -5.80 3.11 -7.77
C ALA A 40 -6.03 1.69 -7.26
N ILE A 41 -7.28 1.29 -7.04
CA ILE A 41 -7.64 -0.07 -6.64
C ILE A 41 -7.20 -1.09 -7.69
N LEU A 42 -7.42 -0.78 -8.97
CA LEU A 42 -7.02 -1.67 -10.06
C LEU A 42 -5.50 -1.87 -10.12
N ILE A 43 -4.73 -0.81 -9.87
CA ILE A 43 -3.27 -0.90 -9.82
C ILE A 43 -2.82 -1.75 -8.62
N ASP A 44 -3.42 -1.55 -7.45
CA ASP A 44 -3.11 -2.35 -6.28
C ASP A 44 -3.42 -3.83 -6.51
N ASP A 45 -4.57 -4.14 -7.11
CA ASP A 45 -4.94 -5.52 -7.46
C ASP A 45 -3.96 -6.14 -8.45
N LEU A 46 -3.52 -5.37 -9.45
CA LEU A 46 -2.53 -5.81 -10.43
C LEU A 46 -1.22 -6.16 -9.77
N ILE A 47 -0.72 -5.31 -8.88
CA ILE A 47 0.54 -5.56 -8.16
C ILE A 47 0.42 -6.83 -7.31
N LYS A 48 -0.69 -7.00 -6.62
CA LYS A 48 -0.93 -8.20 -5.80
C LYS A 48 -0.95 -9.45 -6.65
N GLU A 49 -1.70 -9.44 -7.76
CA GLU A 49 -1.82 -10.57 -8.68
C GLU A 49 -0.46 -10.98 -9.24
N ILE A 50 0.33 -10.01 -9.71
CA ILE A 50 1.65 -10.24 -10.26
C ILE A 50 2.60 -10.81 -9.20
N THR A 51 2.56 -10.26 -8.00
CA THR A 51 3.40 -10.70 -6.89
C THR A 51 3.15 -12.18 -6.59
N GLU A 52 1.89 -12.59 -6.56
CA GLU A 52 1.51 -13.98 -6.30
C GLU A 52 1.83 -14.90 -7.49
N GLU A 53 1.47 -14.48 -8.69
CA GLU A 53 1.62 -15.30 -9.89
C GLU A 53 3.08 -15.60 -10.23
N TYR A 54 3.94 -14.61 -10.13
CA TYR A 54 5.37 -14.75 -10.46
C TYR A 54 6.26 -15.01 -9.26
N ASN A 55 5.66 -15.20 -8.09
CA ASN A 55 6.37 -15.45 -6.84
C ASN A 55 7.47 -14.42 -6.57
N ILE A 56 7.11 -13.16 -6.74
CA ILE A 56 8.01 -12.02 -6.56
C ILE A 56 7.87 -11.50 -5.12
N THR A 57 8.97 -11.04 -4.54
CA THR A 57 8.90 -10.24 -3.32
C THR A 57 8.74 -8.78 -3.71
N THR A 58 7.61 -8.18 -3.36
CA THR A 58 7.28 -6.81 -3.73
C THR A 58 7.37 -5.89 -2.52
N VAL A 59 8.12 -4.80 -2.67
CA VAL A 59 8.21 -3.75 -1.67
C VAL A 59 7.51 -2.52 -2.23
N ILE A 60 6.52 -2.03 -1.50
CA ILE A 60 5.75 -0.86 -1.92
C ILE A 60 5.98 0.26 -0.91
N ASN A 61 6.47 1.39 -1.40
CA ASN A 61 6.54 2.62 -0.62
C ASN A 61 5.30 3.45 -0.90
N THR A 62 4.49 3.69 0.12
CA THR A 62 3.26 4.47 -0.03
C THR A 62 2.89 5.17 1.27
N HIS A 63 2.16 6.26 1.16
CA HIS A 63 1.51 6.91 2.29
C HIS A 63 -0.01 6.72 2.28
N ASP A 64 -0.53 5.90 1.34
CA ASP A 64 -1.95 5.65 1.19
C ASP A 64 -2.37 4.43 2.00
N MET A 65 -3.10 4.64 3.08
CA MET A 65 -3.58 3.56 3.94
C MET A 65 -4.54 2.62 3.23
N ASN A 66 -5.26 3.08 2.21
CA ASN A 66 -6.13 2.18 1.44
C ASN A 66 -5.32 1.10 0.75
N SER A 67 -4.18 1.47 0.14
CA SER A 67 -3.27 0.51 -0.49
C SER A 67 -2.68 -0.44 0.55
N VAL A 68 -2.25 0.09 1.69
CA VAL A 68 -1.70 -0.73 2.78
C VAL A 68 -2.70 -1.81 3.19
N MET A 69 -3.97 -1.42 3.36
CA MET A 69 -5.01 -2.35 3.79
C MET A 69 -5.39 -3.35 2.70
N GLN A 70 -5.27 -2.97 1.44
CA GLN A 70 -5.64 -3.82 0.32
C GLN A 70 -4.59 -4.89 0.01
N ILE A 71 -3.32 -4.53 -0.01
CA ILE A 71 -2.24 -5.42 -0.48
C ILE A 71 -1.11 -5.64 0.52
N GLY A 72 -1.07 -4.89 1.61
CA GLY A 72 0.00 -5.03 2.60
C GLY A 72 -0.09 -6.35 3.36
N GLU A 73 1.03 -7.05 3.47
CA GLU A 73 1.17 -8.23 4.32
C GLU A 73 2.00 -7.88 5.55
N LYS A 74 3.25 -7.52 5.33
CA LYS A 74 4.13 -6.99 6.36
C LYS A 74 4.27 -5.49 6.16
N ILE A 75 4.04 -4.73 7.22
CA ILE A 75 4.08 -3.27 7.17
C ILE A 75 5.27 -2.77 7.96
N ILE A 76 6.02 -1.87 7.36
CA ILE A 76 7.13 -1.18 8.00
C ILE A 76 6.81 0.31 8.01
N PHE A 77 6.82 0.92 9.17
CA PHE A 77 6.58 2.35 9.31
C PHE A 77 7.89 3.07 9.60
N LEU A 78 8.25 3.99 8.71
CA LEU A 78 9.46 4.78 8.82
C LEU A 78 9.11 6.19 9.29
N LYS A 79 9.92 6.71 10.20
CA LYS A 79 9.81 8.09 10.66
C LYS A 79 11.20 8.65 10.89
N ASP A 80 11.45 9.83 10.34
CA ASP A 80 12.73 10.53 10.46
C ASP A 80 13.92 9.66 10.04
N GLY A 81 13.73 8.86 9.00
CA GLY A 81 14.77 7.98 8.46
C GLY A 81 15.02 6.70 9.24
N LEU A 82 14.23 6.44 10.29
CA LEU A 82 14.40 5.28 11.16
C LEU A 82 13.19 4.37 11.14
N LEU A 83 13.42 3.10 11.43
CA LEU A 83 12.34 2.13 11.63
C LEU A 83 11.62 2.47 12.94
N GLU A 84 10.38 2.92 12.82
CA GLU A 84 9.57 3.29 13.99
C GLU A 84 8.69 2.11 14.44
N TRP A 85 8.18 1.32 13.50
CA TRP A 85 7.26 0.23 13.81
C TRP A 85 7.23 -0.79 12.67
N GLU A 86 6.98 -2.05 13.01
CA GLU A 86 6.71 -3.09 12.01
C GLU A 86 5.65 -4.07 12.53
N GLY A 87 4.88 -4.63 11.62
CA GLY A 87 3.83 -5.59 11.97
C GLY A 87 2.93 -5.90 10.80
N THR A 88 1.81 -6.53 11.08
CA THR A 88 0.78 -6.89 10.10
C THR A 88 -0.33 -5.86 10.04
N LYS A 89 -1.25 -6.02 9.06
CA LYS A 89 -2.43 -5.18 8.94
C LYS A 89 -3.29 -5.18 10.21
N ASN A 90 -3.45 -6.35 10.81
CA ASN A 90 -4.27 -6.46 12.03
C ASN A 90 -3.61 -5.78 13.21
N GLU A 91 -2.30 -5.87 13.30
CA GLU A 91 -1.55 -5.26 14.38
C GLU A 91 -1.51 -3.73 14.30
N ILE A 92 -1.57 -3.15 13.10
CA ILE A 92 -1.50 -1.70 12.92
C ILE A 92 -2.67 -0.96 13.58
N PHE A 93 -3.85 -1.59 13.65
CA PHE A 93 -5.02 -1.00 14.31
C PHE A 93 -5.02 -1.19 15.82
N LYS A 94 -4.15 -2.05 16.32
CA LYS A 94 -4.08 -2.39 17.75
C LYS A 94 -2.86 -1.82 18.45
N THR A 95 -1.94 -1.24 17.71
CA THR A 95 -0.69 -0.74 18.27
C THR A 95 -0.90 0.49 19.15
N ASP A 96 -0.09 0.60 20.20
CA ASP A 96 -0.02 1.79 21.06
C ASP A 96 1.01 2.81 20.55
N ASN A 97 1.69 2.53 19.45
CA ASN A 97 2.68 3.45 18.89
C ASN A 97 1.98 4.73 18.40
N GLN A 98 2.32 5.86 19.03
CA GLN A 98 1.65 7.12 18.78
C GLN A 98 1.87 7.63 17.34
N ALA A 99 3.08 7.48 16.81
CA ALA A 99 3.37 7.94 15.45
C ALA A 99 2.56 7.17 14.42
N VAL A 100 2.44 5.86 14.59
CA VAL A 100 1.63 5.00 13.72
C VAL A 100 0.15 5.38 13.85
N THR A 101 -0.33 5.53 15.07
CA THR A 101 -1.72 5.88 15.34
C THR A 101 -2.09 7.23 14.71
N ASP A 102 -1.25 8.23 14.86
CA ASP A 102 -1.49 9.54 14.26
C ASP A 102 -1.55 9.47 12.73
N PHE A 103 -0.67 8.68 12.13
CA PHE A 103 -0.64 8.50 10.68
C PHE A 103 -1.87 7.75 10.17
N VAL A 104 -2.18 6.60 10.78
CA VAL A 104 -3.29 5.73 10.35
C VAL A 104 -4.62 6.44 10.47
N TYR A 105 -4.83 7.15 11.56
CA TYR A 105 -6.11 7.79 11.86
C TYR A 105 -6.17 9.26 11.45
N SER A 106 -5.34 9.65 10.50
CA SER A 106 -5.42 10.98 9.90
C SER A 106 -6.69 11.17 9.06
N SER A 107 -7.34 10.08 8.61
CA SER A 107 -8.62 10.13 7.92
C SER A 107 -9.77 9.72 8.84
N ASP A 108 -10.95 10.29 8.61
CA ASP A 108 -12.14 9.98 9.41
C ASP A 108 -12.58 8.52 9.28
N LEU A 109 -12.38 7.92 8.10
CA LEU A 109 -12.73 6.52 7.89
C LEU A 109 -11.97 5.59 8.83
N PHE A 110 -10.65 5.79 8.92
CA PHE A 110 -9.82 4.93 9.76
C PHE A 110 -10.04 5.20 11.25
N LYS A 111 -10.40 6.42 11.63
CA LYS A 111 -10.82 6.72 13.01
C LYS A 111 -12.03 5.89 13.40
N LYS A 112 -13.03 5.80 12.52
CA LYS A 112 -14.21 4.97 12.76
C LYS A 112 -13.87 3.50 12.86
N VAL A 113 -12.98 3.00 12.01
CA VAL A 113 -12.53 1.60 12.05
C VAL A 113 -11.87 1.31 13.40
N ARG A 114 -11.01 2.21 13.90
CA ARG A 114 -10.38 2.05 15.21
C ARG A 114 -11.41 1.94 16.33
N GLN A 115 -12.40 2.81 16.33
CA GLN A 115 -13.46 2.78 17.35
C GLN A 115 -14.17 1.44 17.38
N MET A 116 -14.44 0.87 16.21
CA MET A 116 -15.06 -0.46 16.12
C MET A 116 -14.17 -1.54 16.72
N TYR A 117 -12.86 -1.52 16.44
CA TYR A 117 -11.91 -2.47 17.03
C TYR A 117 -11.85 -2.35 18.55
N ILE A 118 -11.83 -1.14 19.07
CA ILE A 118 -11.80 -0.90 20.51
C ILE A 118 -13.08 -1.43 21.18
N GLN A 119 -14.24 -1.22 20.55
CA GLN A 119 -15.51 -1.71 21.07
C GLN A 119 -15.58 -3.24 21.10
N GLU A 120 -15.01 -3.91 20.10
CA GLU A 120 -14.98 -5.37 20.05
C GLU A 120 -14.10 -5.98 21.16
N GLN A 121 -13.08 -5.25 21.61
CA GLN A 121 -12.17 -5.72 22.65
C GLN A 121 -12.71 -5.48 24.07
N ASN A 122 -13.71 -4.63 24.20
CA ASN A 122 -14.36 -4.33 25.45
C ASN A 122 -15.71 -5.06 25.57
#